data_68511358c8a549cc23f452e74619c430
#
_entry.id   68511358c8a549cc23f452e74619c430
#
_cell.length_a   1.000
_cell.length_b   1.000
_cell.length_c   1.000
_cell.angle_alpha   90.00
_cell.angle_beta   90.00
_cell.angle_gamma   90.00
#
_symmetry.space_group_name_H-M   'P 1'
#
loop_
_entity.id
_entity.type
_entity.pdbx_description
1 polymer ?
#
loop_
_entity_poly.entity_id
_entity_poly.type
_entity_poly.pdbx_seq_one_letter_code
_entity_poly.pdbx_strand_id
1 'polypeptide(L)'
;MKMNHQSSNRSTLAAGLLGLALAVAGGAAGLVAPMTAGAQTQGTITPNYKDADLSQIIEAVSAVTGKNFIVDPRVKAQVTMLSSTPMTPNAFYEAFLSILQVHGFVAVPSGDTIKIIPDANARQVPANDLPSSGKK
;
A
#
# COMPACT_ATOMS: atom_id res chain seq x y z
N MET A 1 18.46 -36.67 -27.25
CA MET A 1 17.33 -37.31 -27.94
C MET A 1 16.07 -36.61 -27.50
N LYS A 2 15.57 -35.68 -28.38
CA LYS A 2 14.17 -35.41 -28.77
C LYS A 2 13.23 -34.96 -27.65
N MET A 3 12.44 -33.94 -27.76
CA MET A 3 11.83 -33.07 -28.81
C MET A 3 11.08 -32.00 -28.01
N ASN A 4 11.27 -30.73 -28.16
CA ASN A 4 10.65 -29.80 -29.06
C ASN A 4 9.12 -29.97 -29.21
N HIS A 5 8.34 -29.09 -28.59
CA HIS A 5 7.01 -28.72 -29.07
C HIS A 5 6.78 -27.25 -28.91
N GLN A 6 7.10 -26.56 -29.98
CA GLN A 6 6.66 -25.24 -30.36
C GLN A 6 5.18 -25.34 -30.76
N SER A 7 4.31 -24.66 -30.09
CA SER A 7 2.95 -24.43 -30.54
C SER A 7 2.77 -22.96 -30.88
N SER A 8 2.98 -22.71 -32.14
CA SER A 8 2.61 -21.51 -32.87
C SER A 8 1.07 -21.48 -33.01
N ASN A 9 0.40 -20.50 -32.46
CA ASN A 9 -0.97 -20.25 -32.77
C ASN A 9 -1.10 -18.93 -33.55
N ARG A 10 -1.11 -19.08 -34.84
CA ARG A 10 -1.48 -18.05 -35.80
C ARG A 10 -3.00 -18.12 -35.99
N SER A 11 -3.69 -17.10 -35.63
CA SER A 11 -5.10 -16.89 -36.06
C SER A 11 -5.19 -15.52 -36.70
N THR A 12 -5.04 -15.53 -37.95
CA THR A 12 -6.00 -15.24 -39.04
C THR A 12 -6.77 -13.94 -38.91
N LEU A 13 -6.31 -13.00 -39.73
CA LEU A 13 -7.06 -11.84 -40.23
C LEU A 13 -8.36 -12.31 -40.93
N ALA A 14 -9.47 -11.71 -40.57
CA ALA A 14 -10.65 -11.66 -41.41
C ALA A 14 -10.99 -10.22 -41.74
N ALA A 15 -10.67 -9.84 -42.93
CA ALA A 15 -11.14 -8.63 -43.59
C ALA A 15 -12.59 -8.80 -43.98
N GLY A 16 -13.44 -7.87 -43.64
CA GLY A 16 -14.81 -7.76 -44.10
C GLY A 16 -15.09 -6.34 -44.57
N LEU A 17 -15.13 -6.18 -45.85
CA LEU A 17 -15.35 -4.95 -46.58
C LEU A 17 -16.85 -4.64 -46.69
N LEU A 18 -17.12 -3.33 -46.80
CA LEU A 18 -18.21 -2.67 -47.56
C LEU A 18 -19.56 -2.53 -46.89
N GLY A 19 -19.89 -1.30 -46.59
CA GLY A 19 -21.26 -0.83 -46.37
C GLY A 19 -21.31 0.70 -46.37
N LEU A 20 -21.31 1.26 -47.58
CA LEU A 20 -21.55 2.67 -47.83
C LEU A 20 -23.02 2.97 -47.64
N ALA A 21 -23.39 3.81 -46.71
CA ALA A 21 -24.70 4.45 -46.65
C ALA A 21 -24.55 5.89 -46.14
N LEU A 22 -24.71 6.83 -47.06
CA LEU A 22 -24.93 8.24 -46.78
C LEU A 22 -26.32 8.40 -46.16
N ALA A 23 -26.37 9.08 -44.97
CA ALA A 23 -27.59 9.78 -44.55
C ALA A 23 -27.17 11.02 -43.76
N VAL A 24 -27.35 12.15 -44.41
CA VAL A 24 -27.31 13.49 -43.83
C VAL A 24 -28.59 13.71 -43.07
N ALA A 25 -28.54 14.05 -41.81
CA ALA A 25 -29.52 14.88 -41.12
C ALA A 25 -29.00 15.28 -39.73
N GLY A 26 -29.06 16.57 -39.48
CA GLY A 26 -28.58 17.30 -38.34
C GLY A 26 -29.12 16.87 -36.99
N GLY A 27 -28.32 17.13 -35.97
CA GLY A 27 -28.69 16.98 -34.58
C GLY A 27 -27.42 17.07 -33.72
N ALA A 28 -27.14 18.27 -33.24
CA ALA A 28 -26.12 18.45 -32.18
C ALA A 28 -26.64 17.79 -30.89
N ALA A 29 -26.33 16.53 -30.70
CA ALA A 29 -26.46 15.85 -29.42
C ALA A 29 -25.05 15.69 -28.85
N GLY A 30 -24.72 16.50 -27.86
CA GLY A 30 -23.50 16.37 -27.12
C GLY A 30 -23.44 14.97 -26.47
N LEU A 31 -22.59 14.12 -26.97
CA LEU A 31 -22.23 12.87 -26.32
C LEU A 31 -21.43 13.21 -25.09
N VAL A 32 -22.11 13.38 -23.95
CA VAL A 32 -21.51 13.33 -22.65
C VAL A 32 -21.15 11.85 -22.45
N ALA A 33 -19.92 11.49 -22.78
CA ALA A 33 -19.41 10.19 -22.41
C ALA A 33 -19.43 10.12 -20.87
N PRO A 34 -20.08 9.11 -20.27
CA PRO A 34 -19.93 8.89 -18.85
C PRO A 34 -18.46 8.56 -18.60
N MET A 35 -17.74 9.50 -17.95
CA MET A 35 -16.49 9.16 -17.30
C MET A 35 -16.84 8.14 -16.22
N THR A 36 -16.67 6.88 -16.51
CA THR A 36 -16.56 5.86 -15.49
C THR A 36 -15.30 6.17 -14.72
N ALA A 37 -15.43 6.96 -13.67
CA ALA A 37 -14.44 7.02 -12.63
C ALA A 37 -14.30 5.58 -12.13
N GLY A 38 -13.25 4.90 -12.56
CA GLY A 38 -12.87 3.61 -12.03
C GLY A 38 -12.68 3.82 -10.54
N ALA A 39 -13.64 3.41 -9.74
CA ALA A 39 -13.47 3.29 -8.32
C ALA A 39 -12.33 2.30 -8.13
N GLN A 40 -11.13 2.82 -7.84
CA GLN A 40 -10.02 2.01 -7.39
C GLN A 40 -10.50 1.39 -6.08
N THR A 41 -10.87 0.15 -6.13
CA THR A 41 -11.15 -0.65 -4.95
C THR A 41 -9.82 -0.77 -4.21
N GLN A 42 -9.57 0.16 -3.31
CA GLN A 42 -8.45 0.03 -2.39
C GLN A 42 -8.74 -1.22 -1.58
N GLY A 43 -7.96 -2.27 -1.85
CA GLY A 43 -8.09 -3.51 -1.13
C GLY A 43 -8.05 -3.24 0.37
N THR A 44 -9.06 -3.71 1.09
CA THR A 44 -9.07 -3.65 2.54
C THR A 44 -8.34 -4.85 3.09
N ILE A 45 -7.62 -4.66 4.18
CA ILE A 45 -6.90 -5.71 4.90
C ILE A 45 -7.42 -5.81 6.33
N THR A 46 -7.61 -7.02 6.81
CA THR A 46 -7.94 -7.27 8.22
C THR A 46 -6.71 -7.88 8.89
N PRO A 47 -5.86 -7.07 9.54
CA PRO A 47 -4.67 -7.60 10.16
C PRO A 47 -5.02 -8.47 11.36
N ASN A 48 -4.42 -9.65 11.38
CA ASN A 48 -4.52 -10.60 12.48
C ASN A 48 -3.14 -11.21 12.74
N TYR A 49 -2.34 -10.48 13.49
CA TYR A 49 -0.99 -10.88 13.86
C TYR A 49 -0.92 -11.07 15.37
N LYS A 50 -0.58 -12.26 15.80
CA LYS A 50 -0.38 -12.59 17.22
C LYS A 50 1.05 -13.08 17.40
N ASP A 51 1.81 -12.40 18.25
CA ASP A 51 3.22 -12.72 18.52
C ASP A 51 4.04 -12.87 17.23
N ALA A 52 3.75 -12.03 16.24
CA ALA A 52 4.42 -12.03 14.95
C ALA A 52 5.71 -11.20 14.99
N ASP A 53 6.72 -11.64 14.27
CA ASP A 53 7.91 -10.81 14.08
C ASP A 53 7.58 -9.52 13.35
N LEU A 54 8.16 -8.44 13.81
CA LEU A 54 8.00 -7.12 13.19
C LEU A 54 8.33 -7.16 11.68
N SER A 55 9.28 -7.99 11.28
CA SER A 55 9.65 -8.18 9.88
C SER A 55 8.47 -8.67 9.02
N GLN A 56 7.66 -9.57 9.54
CA GLN A 56 6.46 -10.07 8.83
C GLN A 56 5.42 -8.97 8.62
N ILE A 57 5.28 -8.09 9.61
CA ILE A 57 4.37 -6.94 9.50
C ILE A 57 4.90 -5.94 8.48
N ILE A 58 6.21 -5.71 8.46
CA ILE A 58 6.86 -4.85 7.46
C ILE A 58 6.63 -5.37 6.04
N GLU A 59 6.77 -6.66 5.82
CA GLU A 59 6.48 -7.28 4.53
C GLU A 59 5.02 -7.09 4.12
N ALA A 60 4.10 -7.29 5.04
CA ALA A 60 2.67 -7.09 4.79
C ALA A 60 2.35 -5.64 4.45
N VAL A 61 2.91 -4.67 5.20
CA VAL A 61 2.74 -3.24 4.92
C VAL A 61 3.34 -2.87 3.57
N SER A 62 4.51 -3.40 3.24
CA SER A 62 5.14 -3.20 1.94
C SER A 62 4.25 -3.69 0.79
N ALA A 63 3.71 -4.89 0.91
CA ALA A 63 2.84 -5.48 -0.10
C ALA A 63 1.54 -4.69 -0.30
N VAL A 64 0.95 -4.20 0.77
CA VAL A 64 -0.34 -3.50 0.75
C VAL A 64 -0.18 -2.05 0.30
N THR A 65 0.89 -1.36 0.71
CA THR A 65 1.11 0.06 0.42
C THR A 65 1.98 0.31 -0.81
N GLY A 66 2.69 -0.71 -1.29
CA GLY A 66 3.66 -0.58 -2.37
C GLY A 66 4.93 0.20 -1.98
N LYS A 67 5.16 0.44 -0.70
CA LYS A 67 6.33 1.16 -0.19
C LYS A 67 7.50 0.22 0.01
N ASN A 68 8.72 0.71 -0.25
CA ASN A 68 9.94 -0.01 0.01
C ASN A 68 10.46 0.29 1.42
N PHE A 69 10.88 -0.74 2.14
CA PHE A 69 11.41 -0.60 3.49
C PHE A 69 12.84 -1.13 3.57
N ILE A 70 13.68 -0.41 4.31
CA ILE A 70 14.99 -0.87 4.76
C ILE A 70 14.96 -0.96 6.28
N VAL A 71 15.27 -2.11 6.80
CA VAL A 71 15.19 -2.40 8.24
C VAL A 71 16.59 -2.52 8.82
N ASP A 72 16.89 -1.76 9.86
CA ASP A 72 18.13 -1.89 10.61
C ASP A 72 18.18 -3.26 11.30
N PRO A 73 19.32 -3.97 11.30
CA PRO A 73 19.43 -5.30 11.93
C PRO A 73 19.10 -5.33 13.44
N ARG A 74 19.13 -4.17 14.08
CA ARG A 74 18.78 -4.02 15.51
C ARG A 74 17.28 -3.94 15.75
N VAL A 75 16.50 -3.75 14.69
CA VAL A 75 15.04 -3.67 14.75
C VAL A 75 14.48 -5.08 14.85
N LYS A 76 14.24 -5.54 16.04
CA LYS A 76 13.63 -6.84 16.34
C LYS A 76 12.61 -6.66 17.44
N ALA A 77 11.38 -7.07 17.17
CA ALA A 77 10.30 -7.07 18.14
C ALA A 77 9.23 -8.08 17.75
N GLN A 78 8.52 -8.59 18.73
CA GLN A 78 7.30 -9.33 18.52
C GLN A 78 6.11 -8.41 18.73
N VAL A 79 5.16 -8.48 17.83
CA VAL A 79 4.02 -7.58 17.77
C VAL A 79 2.74 -8.38 17.71
N THR A 80 1.76 -7.95 18.46
CA THR A 80 0.39 -8.42 18.36
C THR A 80 -0.48 -7.29 17.83
N MET A 81 -1.04 -7.49 16.65
CA MET A 81 -1.95 -6.56 16.00
C MET A 81 -3.20 -7.29 15.55
N LEU A 82 -4.29 -7.05 16.22
CA LEU A 82 -5.59 -7.68 15.96
C LEU A 82 -6.59 -6.59 15.57
N SER A 83 -7.22 -6.75 14.40
CA SER A 83 -8.34 -5.91 14.00
C SER A 83 -9.54 -6.76 13.65
N SER A 84 -10.69 -6.36 14.14
CA SER A 84 -11.97 -6.99 13.81
C SER A 84 -12.61 -6.40 12.56
N THR A 85 -12.13 -5.23 12.13
CA THR A 85 -12.67 -4.49 10.99
C THR A 85 -11.62 -4.36 9.89
N PRO A 86 -12.06 -4.43 8.63
CA PRO A 86 -11.17 -4.15 7.51
C PRO A 86 -10.64 -2.73 7.57
N MET A 87 -9.36 -2.54 7.28
CA MET A 87 -8.72 -1.23 7.19
C MET A 87 -8.19 -0.97 5.79
N THR A 88 -8.13 0.31 5.45
CA THR A 88 -7.48 0.77 4.22
C THR A 88 -5.96 0.61 4.33
N PRO A 89 -5.23 0.56 3.19
CA PRO A 89 -3.77 0.54 3.20
C PRO A 89 -3.14 1.68 4.01
N ASN A 90 -3.71 2.88 3.94
CA ASN A 90 -3.22 4.02 4.71
C ASN A 90 -3.46 3.85 6.22
N ALA A 91 -4.64 3.39 6.63
CA ALA A 91 -4.93 3.10 8.03
C ALA A 91 -4.01 2.01 8.58
N PHE A 92 -3.72 0.98 7.79
CA PHE A 92 -2.79 -0.06 8.16
C PHE A 92 -1.36 0.48 8.32
N TYR A 93 -0.92 1.35 7.43
CA TYR A 93 0.38 2.02 7.53
C TYR A 93 0.49 2.89 8.78
N GLU A 94 -0.52 3.68 9.11
CA GLU A 94 -0.52 4.51 10.33
C GLU A 94 -0.52 3.67 11.62
N ALA A 95 -1.29 2.59 11.65
CA ALA A 95 -1.24 1.63 12.75
C ALA A 95 0.15 1.01 12.90
N PHE A 96 0.80 0.69 11.79
CA PHE A 96 2.18 0.21 11.78
C PHE A 96 3.17 1.23 12.35
N LEU A 97 3.06 2.51 11.97
CA LEU A 97 3.91 3.56 12.55
C LEU A 97 3.73 3.68 14.07
N SER A 98 2.50 3.56 14.55
CA SER A 98 2.20 3.55 15.99
C SER A 98 2.86 2.37 16.70
N ILE A 99 2.84 1.19 16.10
CA ILE A 99 3.51 0.00 16.61
C ILE A 99 5.03 0.22 16.72
N LEU A 100 5.64 0.80 15.69
CA LEU A 100 7.08 1.12 15.72
C LEU A 100 7.42 2.03 16.90
N GLN A 101 6.63 3.07 17.14
CA GLN A 101 6.84 4.01 18.24
C GLN A 101 6.76 3.31 19.61
N VAL A 102 5.77 2.43 19.80
CA VAL A 102 5.61 1.67 21.04
C VAL A 102 6.83 0.80 21.34
N HIS A 103 7.47 0.27 20.31
CA HIS A 103 8.66 -0.56 20.42
C HIS A 103 9.98 0.23 20.40
N GLY A 104 9.91 1.57 20.32
CA GLY A 104 11.08 2.44 20.29
C GLY A 104 11.80 2.45 18.94
N PHE A 105 11.06 2.32 17.87
CA PHE A 105 11.56 2.43 16.51
C PHE A 105 10.90 3.60 15.78
N VAL A 106 11.55 4.08 14.74
CA VAL A 106 11.07 5.16 13.91
C VAL A 106 11.22 4.84 12.43
N ALA A 107 10.25 5.26 11.64
CA ALA A 107 10.29 5.17 10.19
C ALA A 107 10.74 6.51 9.61
N VAL A 108 11.86 6.54 8.92
CA VAL A 108 12.45 7.74 8.33
C VAL A 108 12.36 7.65 6.81
N PRO A 109 11.59 8.53 6.15
CA PRO A 109 11.54 8.56 4.69
C PRO A 109 12.92 8.95 4.12
N SER A 110 13.37 8.23 3.10
CA SER A 110 14.63 8.46 2.40
C SER A 110 14.44 8.21 0.90
N GLY A 111 14.06 9.23 0.16
CA GLY A 111 13.66 9.09 -1.25
C GLY A 111 12.44 8.17 -1.38
N ASP A 112 12.53 7.18 -2.24
CA ASP A 112 11.46 6.18 -2.47
C ASP A 112 11.44 5.04 -1.44
N THR A 113 12.28 5.13 -0.42
CA THR A 113 12.45 4.09 0.58
C THR A 113 12.23 4.64 1.98
N ILE A 114 11.69 3.82 2.87
CA ILE A 114 11.49 4.14 4.28
C ILE A 114 12.46 3.32 5.11
N LYS A 115 13.31 3.99 5.88
CA LYS A 115 14.25 3.34 6.79
C LYS A 115 13.61 3.15 8.16
N ILE A 116 13.64 1.95 8.68
CA ILE A 116 13.21 1.64 10.04
C ILE A 116 14.45 1.47 10.90
N ILE A 117 14.60 2.36 11.87
CA ILE A 117 15.77 2.43 12.75
C ILE A 117 15.31 2.52 14.21
N PRO A 118 16.16 2.12 15.16
CA PRO A 118 15.90 2.40 16.57
C PRO A 118 15.87 3.90 16.82
N ASP A 119 14.85 4.36 17.54
CA ASP A 119 14.79 5.75 17.97
C ASP A 119 15.70 5.96 19.19
N ALA A 120 16.78 6.71 18.99
CA ALA A 120 17.70 7.06 20.07
C ALA A 120 17.04 7.94 21.15
N ASN A 121 15.99 8.67 20.77
CA ASN A 121 15.28 9.59 21.66
C ASN A 121 14.12 8.91 22.41
N ALA A 122 13.66 7.75 21.95
CA ALA A 122 12.57 7.03 22.60
C ALA A 122 12.85 6.61 24.05
N ARG A 123 14.13 6.56 24.43
CA ARG A 123 14.57 6.28 25.80
C ARG A 123 14.81 7.54 26.64
N GLN A 124 14.74 8.71 26.00
CA GLN A 124 14.88 10.02 26.62
C GLN A 124 13.57 10.79 26.49
N VAL A 125 12.48 10.26 26.98
CA VAL A 125 11.37 11.10 27.41
C VAL A 125 11.74 11.55 28.81
N PRO A 126 12.23 12.80 29.00
CA PRO A 126 12.38 13.32 30.32
C PRO A 126 10.97 13.38 30.91
N ALA A 127 10.78 12.74 32.03
CA ALA A 127 9.55 12.87 32.81
C ALA A 127 9.33 14.30 33.35
N ASN A 128 9.91 15.31 32.69
CA ASN A 128 9.99 16.67 33.17
C ASN A 128 9.16 17.69 32.38
N ASP A 129 8.33 17.26 31.44
CA ASP A 129 7.36 18.15 30.83
C ASP A 129 5.98 18.09 31.53
N LEU A 130 6.01 17.88 32.82
CA LEU A 130 4.93 18.40 33.63
C LEU A 130 5.14 19.93 33.67
N PRO A 131 4.18 20.75 33.18
CA PRO A 131 4.26 22.17 33.39
C PRO A 131 4.38 22.37 34.90
N SER A 132 5.52 22.80 35.32
CA SER A 132 5.72 23.23 36.68
C SER A 132 4.73 24.36 36.91
N SER A 133 3.63 24.03 37.55
CA SER A 133 2.68 24.97 38.07
C SER A 133 3.49 25.95 38.90
N GLY A 134 3.77 27.09 38.28
CA GLY A 134 4.44 28.20 38.96
C GLY A 134 3.61 28.59 40.17
N LYS A 135 4.04 28.09 41.29
CA LYS A 135 3.56 28.57 42.56
C LYS A 135 4.28 29.86 42.85
N LYS A 136 3.56 30.96 42.68
CA LYS A 136 3.93 32.15 43.40
C LYS A 136 3.74 31.95 44.88
#